data_210ca9fb6dd5400ead475bd2726140d3
#
_entry.id   210ca9fb6dd5400ead475bd2726140d3
#
_cell.length_a   1.000
_cell.length_b   1.000
_cell.length_c   1.000
_cell.angle_alpha   90.00
_cell.angle_beta   90.00
_cell.angle_gamma   90.00
#
_symmetry.space_group_name_H-M   'P 1'
#
loop_
_entity.id
_entity.type
_entity.pdbx_description
1 polymer ?
#
loop_
_entity_poly.entity_id
_entity_poly.type
_entity_poly.pdbx_seq_one_letter_code
_entity_poly.pdbx_strand_id
1 'polypeptide(L)'
;VKRIPFNPRKSKTSDNKLAEFIRAPIDKNLEQVPGIATITKNELAMGDEPIKTTHQLFGKFLALSPDEPDCKEHCNRFKYWLQDKNVGNGSLNDIVEAIAEKTQTWIPGEL
;
A
#
# COMPACT_ATOMS: atom_id res chain seq x y z
N VAL A 1 -17.71 11.43 -4.34
CA VAL A 1 -17.42 10.01 -4.44
C VAL A 1 -17.32 9.39 -3.06
N LYS A 2 -18.05 8.33 -2.85
CA LYS A 2 -18.03 7.66 -1.55
C LYS A 2 -16.73 6.86 -1.38
N ARG A 3 -16.03 7.11 -0.28
CA ARG A 3 -14.81 6.37 0.05
C ARG A 3 -15.16 5.13 0.86
N ILE A 4 -14.59 4.00 0.45
CA ILE A 4 -14.81 2.71 1.13
C ILE A 4 -13.57 2.38 1.94
N PRO A 5 -13.71 2.13 3.27
CA PRO A 5 -12.55 1.81 4.11
C PRO A 5 -11.82 0.54 3.67
N PHE A 6 -10.57 0.43 4.08
CA PHE A 6 -9.76 -0.77 3.83
C PHE A 6 -10.41 -1.99 4.47
N ASN A 7 -10.44 -3.09 3.70
CA ASN A 7 -10.95 -4.37 4.18
C ASN A 7 -10.01 -5.49 3.72
N PRO A 8 -9.20 -6.05 4.64
CA PRO A 8 -8.24 -7.09 4.27
C PRO A 8 -8.90 -8.35 3.69
N ARG A 9 -10.16 -8.61 4.03
CA ARG A 9 -10.89 -9.76 3.50
C ARG A 9 -11.17 -9.64 2.00
N LYS A 10 -11.09 -8.44 1.45
CA LYS A 10 -11.31 -8.20 0.03
C LYS A 10 -10.02 -8.22 -0.78
N SER A 11 -8.87 -8.42 -0.12
CA SER A 11 -7.62 -8.61 -0.83
C SER A 11 -7.65 -9.94 -1.59
N LYS A 12 -7.15 -9.92 -2.82
CA LYS A 12 -7.08 -11.11 -3.68
C LYS A 12 -5.68 -11.72 -3.66
N THR A 13 -4.77 -11.16 -2.91
CA THR A 13 -3.40 -11.66 -2.82
C THR A 13 -3.40 -12.99 -2.07
N SER A 14 -2.77 -14.00 -2.66
CA SER A 14 -2.62 -15.29 -1.99
C SER A 14 -1.68 -15.18 -0.79
N ASP A 15 -1.85 -16.06 0.20
CA ASP A 15 -0.99 -16.08 1.37
C ASP A 15 0.49 -16.28 1.00
N ASN A 16 0.75 -17.11 -0.01
CA ASN A 16 2.11 -17.36 -0.49
C ASN A 16 2.75 -16.11 -1.10
N LYS A 17 2.00 -15.38 -1.94
CA LYS A 17 2.50 -14.15 -2.54
C LYS A 17 2.77 -13.08 -1.50
N LEU A 18 1.87 -12.94 -0.54
CA LEU A 18 2.02 -11.98 0.54
C LEU A 18 3.25 -12.31 1.38
N ALA A 19 3.43 -13.59 1.74
CA ALA A 19 4.58 -14.03 2.53
C ALA A 19 5.90 -13.80 1.79
N GLU A 20 5.94 -14.07 0.48
CA GLU A 20 7.12 -13.82 -0.34
C GLU A 20 7.48 -12.35 -0.37
N PHE A 21 6.49 -11.48 -0.55
CA PHE A 21 6.72 -10.04 -0.55
C PHE A 21 7.24 -9.56 0.81
N ILE A 22 6.66 -10.05 1.91
CA ILE A 22 7.06 -9.64 3.26
C ILE A 22 8.52 -10.02 3.53
N ARG A 23 8.96 -11.17 3.05
CA ARG A 23 10.34 -11.66 3.27
C ARG A 23 11.36 -11.07 2.30
N ALA A 24 10.92 -10.66 1.11
CA ALA A 24 11.84 -10.19 0.08
C ALA A 24 12.43 -8.83 0.41
N PRO A 25 13.68 -8.55 0.02
CA PRO A 25 14.21 -7.20 0.11
C PRO A 25 13.41 -6.25 -0.77
N ILE A 26 13.30 -4.98 -0.37
CA ILE A 26 12.70 -3.98 -1.22
C ILE A 26 13.65 -3.64 -2.35
N ASP A 27 13.15 -3.64 -3.60
CA ASP A 27 13.90 -3.11 -4.73
C ASP A 27 13.17 -1.87 -5.27
N LYS A 28 13.70 -1.29 -6.34
CA LYS A 28 13.13 -0.08 -6.92
C LYS A 28 11.86 -0.34 -7.72
N ASN A 29 11.56 -1.58 -8.04
CA ASN A 29 10.43 -1.90 -8.92
C ASN A 29 9.14 -2.00 -8.14
N LEU A 30 8.23 -1.03 -8.36
CA LEU A 30 6.92 -1.02 -7.73
C LEU A 30 6.10 -2.26 -8.04
N GLU A 31 6.37 -2.92 -9.17
CA GLU A 31 5.60 -4.11 -9.55
C GLU A 31 5.89 -5.33 -8.66
N GLN A 32 6.89 -5.25 -7.78
CA GLN A 32 7.09 -6.29 -6.76
C GLN A 32 5.95 -6.31 -5.73
N VAL A 33 5.25 -5.20 -5.57
CA VAL A 33 4.16 -5.09 -4.59
C VAL A 33 2.92 -5.80 -5.13
N PRO A 34 2.33 -6.75 -4.36
CA PRO A 34 1.07 -7.36 -4.76
C PRO A 34 0.00 -6.30 -5.06
N GLY A 35 -0.63 -6.42 -6.20
CA GLY A 35 -1.65 -5.47 -6.65
C GLY A 35 -1.13 -4.38 -7.57
N ILE A 36 0.17 -4.21 -7.70
CA ILE A 36 0.75 -3.20 -8.60
C ILE A 36 1.25 -3.87 -9.87
N ALA A 37 0.57 -3.57 -10.98
CA ALA A 37 0.98 -3.93 -12.34
C ALA A 37 1.32 -2.64 -13.10
N THR A 38 1.57 -2.74 -14.39
CA THR A 38 2.01 -1.62 -15.20
C THR A 38 1.10 -0.39 -15.11
N ILE A 39 -0.22 -0.59 -15.18
CA ILE A 39 -1.18 0.53 -15.14
C ILE A 39 -1.10 1.27 -13.81
N THR A 40 -1.11 0.54 -12.70
CA THR A 40 -1.05 1.14 -11.37
C THR A 40 0.29 1.84 -11.15
N LYS A 41 1.38 1.23 -11.61
CA LYS A 41 2.70 1.84 -11.55
C LYS A 41 2.71 3.20 -12.25
N ASN A 42 2.10 3.29 -13.42
CA ASN A 42 2.01 4.55 -14.17
C ASN A 42 1.15 5.59 -13.45
N GLU A 43 0.03 5.16 -12.86
CA GLU A 43 -0.83 6.06 -12.09
C GLU A 43 -0.10 6.66 -10.88
N LEU A 44 0.69 5.85 -10.20
CA LEU A 44 1.46 6.32 -9.04
C LEU A 44 2.55 7.31 -9.42
N ALA A 45 3.07 7.22 -10.64
CA ALA A 45 4.12 8.13 -11.13
C ALA A 45 3.59 9.49 -11.56
N MET A 46 2.26 9.65 -11.65
CA MET A 46 1.64 10.89 -12.10
C MET A 46 1.28 11.81 -10.96
N GLY A 47 1.05 13.11 -11.29
CA GLY A 47 0.51 14.09 -10.36
C GLY A 47 1.56 14.78 -9.53
N ASP A 48 1.11 15.45 -8.47
CA ASP A 48 1.95 16.31 -7.65
C ASP A 48 2.90 15.56 -6.71
N GLU A 49 2.58 14.31 -6.40
CA GLU A 49 3.41 13.46 -5.55
C GLU A 49 3.78 12.19 -6.30
N PRO A 50 4.68 12.25 -7.30
CA PRO A 50 5.00 11.06 -8.07
C PRO A 50 5.72 10.01 -7.23
N ILE A 51 5.22 8.79 -7.27
CA ILE A 51 5.80 7.63 -6.60
C ILE A 51 6.36 6.72 -7.69
N LYS A 52 7.67 6.57 -7.71
CA LYS A 52 8.37 5.82 -8.76
C LYS A 52 9.08 4.57 -8.26
N THR A 53 9.26 4.45 -6.95
CA THR A 53 9.94 3.31 -6.34
C THR A 53 9.16 2.76 -5.17
N THR A 54 9.42 1.51 -4.83
CA THR A 54 8.81 0.88 -3.65
C THR A 54 9.19 1.62 -2.38
N HIS A 55 10.42 2.12 -2.31
CA HIS A 55 10.88 2.91 -1.15
C HIS A 55 10.03 4.15 -0.94
N GLN A 56 9.71 4.85 -2.02
CA GLN A 56 8.85 6.05 -1.94
C GLN A 56 7.44 5.70 -1.49
N LEU A 57 6.92 4.55 -1.93
CA LEU A 57 5.59 4.10 -1.53
C LEU A 57 5.53 3.84 -0.03
N PHE A 58 6.52 3.15 0.53
CA PHE A 58 6.62 2.94 1.97
C PHE A 58 6.75 4.26 2.72
N GLY A 59 7.56 5.17 2.19
CA GLY A 59 7.70 6.51 2.79
C GLY A 59 6.37 7.25 2.88
N LYS A 60 5.57 7.17 1.83
CA LYS A 60 4.24 7.79 1.84
C LYS A 60 3.31 7.12 2.86
N PHE A 61 3.33 5.79 2.93
CA PHE A 61 2.54 5.07 3.92
C PHE A 61 2.89 5.52 5.34
N LEU A 62 4.18 5.59 5.65
CA LEU A 62 4.63 6.03 6.97
C LEU A 62 4.25 7.50 7.25
N ALA A 63 4.31 8.35 6.22
CA ALA A 63 3.95 9.76 6.36
C ALA A 63 2.47 9.97 6.68
N LEU A 64 1.62 9.00 6.40
CA LEU A 64 0.18 9.06 6.67
C LEU A 64 -0.19 8.50 8.05
N SER A 65 0.79 8.22 8.90
CA SER A 65 0.53 7.70 10.25
C SER A 65 -0.31 8.69 11.05
N PRO A 66 -1.37 8.23 11.75
CA PRO A 66 -2.11 9.09 12.67
C PRO A 66 -1.27 9.42 13.91
N ASP A 67 -1.64 10.47 14.63
CA ASP A 67 -0.92 10.90 15.83
C ASP A 67 -0.94 9.80 16.90
N GLU A 68 -2.06 9.11 17.04
CA GLU A 68 -2.17 7.96 17.94
C GLU A 68 -2.12 6.70 17.11
N PRO A 69 -1.33 5.69 17.51
CA PRO A 69 -1.24 4.44 16.76
C PRO A 69 -2.61 3.79 16.57
N ASP A 70 -3.02 3.65 15.32
CA ASP A 70 -4.30 3.05 14.95
C ASP A 70 -4.16 2.45 13.55
N CYS A 71 -4.02 1.13 13.50
CA CYS A 71 -3.83 0.40 12.25
C CYS A 71 -4.96 0.64 11.26
N LYS A 72 -6.19 0.64 11.74
CA LYS A 72 -7.37 0.84 10.88
C LYS A 72 -7.37 2.22 10.24
N GLU A 73 -7.14 3.24 11.05
CA GLU A 73 -7.06 4.62 10.57
C GLU A 73 -5.90 4.80 9.59
N HIS A 74 -4.74 4.26 9.92
CA HIS A 74 -3.56 4.35 9.08
C HIS A 74 -3.81 3.70 7.71
N CYS A 75 -4.35 2.49 7.70
CA CYS A 75 -4.66 1.79 6.47
C CYS A 75 -5.71 2.51 5.64
N ASN A 76 -6.71 3.09 6.29
CA ASN A 76 -7.75 3.86 5.60
C ASN A 76 -7.16 5.11 4.93
N ARG A 77 -6.29 5.84 5.61
CA ARG A 77 -5.63 7.02 5.07
C ARG A 77 -4.83 6.66 3.81
N PHE A 78 -4.10 5.56 3.86
CA PHE A 78 -3.31 5.10 2.73
C PHE A 78 -4.20 4.70 1.56
N LYS A 79 -5.27 3.98 1.82
CA LYS A 79 -6.22 3.58 0.78
C LYS A 79 -6.85 4.80 0.11
N TYR A 80 -7.27 5.78 0.88
CA TYR A 80 -7.88 7.00 0.33
C TYR A 80 -6.89 7.79 -0.51
N TRP A 81 -5.63 7.86 -0.07
CA TRP A 81 -4.60 8.50 -0.87
C TRP A 81 -4.40 7.78 -2.21
N LEU A 82 -4.38 6.43 -2.20
CA LEU A 82 -4.28 5.65 -3.43
C LEU A 82 -5.47 5.92 -4.36
N GLN A 83 -6.66 6.03 -3.81
CA GLN A 83 -7.84 6.37 -4.60
C GLN A 83 -7.70 7.75 -5.27
N ASP A 84 -7.15 8.70 -4.54
CA ASP A 84 -6.91 10.04 -5.08
C ASP A 84 -5.85 10.01 -6.19
N LYS A 85 -4.98 9.02 -6.21
CA LYS A 85 -4.01 8.80 -7.27
C LYS A 85 -4.58 7.99 -8.45
N ASN A 86 -5.89 7.75 -8.45
CA ASN A 86 -6.59 7.00 -9.49
C ASN A 86 -6.21 5.52 -9.58
N VAL A 87 -5.73 4.93 -8.51
CA VAL A 87 -5.47 3.49 -8.46
C VAL A 87 -6.79 2.74 -8.54
N GLY A 88 -6.84 1.70 -9.39
CA GLY A 88 -8.06 0.94 -9.62
C GLY A 88 -8.56 0.22 -8.37
N ASN A 89 -9.88 0.19 -8.19
CA ASN A 89 -10.51 -0.40 -7.01
C ASN A 89 -10.12 -1.85 -6.77
N GLY A 90 -9.88 -2.62 -7.83
CA GLY A 90 -9.49 -4.02 -7.71
C GLY A 90 -8.12 -4.26 -7.07
N SER A 91 -7.27 -3.24 -7.04
CA SER A 91 -5.91 -3.35 -6.50
C SER A 91 -5.75 -2.73 -5.12
N LEU A 92 -6.67 -1.88 -4.69
CA LEU A 92 -6.51 -1.07 -3.47
C LEU A 92 -6.25 -1.91 -2.22
N ASN A 93 -7.11 -2.88 -1.95
CA ASN A 93 -6.97 -3.69 -0.73
C ASN A 93 -5.70 -4.54 -0.76
N ASP A 94 -5.31 -5.02 -1.94
CA ASP A 94 -4.08 -5.81 -2.11
C ASP A 94 -2.86 -4.98 -1.74
N ILE A 95 -2.77 -3.76 -2.26
CA ILE A 95 -1.63 -2.87 -2.03
C ILE A 95 -1.55 -2.48 -0.55
N VAL A 96 -2.67 -2.08 0.04
CA VAL A 96 -2.70 -1.66 1.44
C VAL A 96 -2.29 -2.79 2.36
N GLU A 97 -2.84 -4.00 2.13
CA GLU A 97 -2.50 -5.16 2.94
C GLU A 97 -1.00 -5.47 2.87
N ALA A 98 -0.44 -5.51 1.66
CA ALA A 98 0.96 -5.86 1.46
C ALA A 98 1.88 -4.85 2.15
N ILE A 99 1.64 -3.58 1.97
CA ILE A 99 2.47 -2.51 2.55
C ILE A 99 2.35 -2.51 4.07
N ALA A 100 1.14 -2.62 4.61
CA ALA A 100 0.92 -2.63 6.05
C ALA A 100 1.58 -3.83 6.72
N GLU A 101 1.39 -5.03 6.16
CA GLU A 101 1.97 -6.25 6.73
C GLU A 101 3.50 -6.22 6.72
N LYS A 102 4.10 -5.74 5.62
CA LYS A 102 5.55 -5.64 5.55
C LYS A 102 6.09 -4.60 6.53
N THR A 103 5.39 -3.48 6.69
CA THR A 103 5.78 -2.45 7.66
C THR A 103 5.79 -3.01 9.08
N GLN A 104 4.84 -3.86 9.43
CA GLN A 104 4.79 -4.50 10.75
C GLN A 104 6.06 -5.28 11.08
N THR A 105 6.71 -5.88 10.07
CA THR A 105 7.94 -6.64 10.30
C THR A 105 9.13 -5.74 10.58
N TRP A 106 9.11 -4.49 10.11
CA TRP A 106 10.20 -3.54 10.32
C TRP A 106 10.01 -2.70 11.57
N ILE A 107 8.76 -2.28 11.82
CA ILE A 107 8.43 -1.35 12.91
C ILE A 107 7.22 -1.90 13.67
N PRO A 108 7.42 -2.98 14.46
CA PRO A 108 6.31 -3.57 15.22
C PRO A 108 5.71 -2.54 16.16
N GLY A 109 4.39 -2.48 16.20
CA GLY A 109 3.67 -1.58 17.08
C GLY A 109 3.35 -0.21 16.50
N GLU A 110 3.80 0.10 15.27
CA GLU A 110 3.45 1.36 14.61
C GLU A 110 2.04 1.35 14.03
N LEU A 111 1.46 0.19 13.86
CA LEU A 111 0.13 0.05 13.29
C LEU A 111 -0.92 -0.31 14.31
#